data_c311757a0cfc647da606e6c19f30a497
#
_entry.id   c311757a0cfc647da606e6c19f30a497
#
_cell.length_a   1.000
_cell.length_b   1.000
_cell.length_c   1.000
_cell.angle_alpha   90.00
_cell.angle_beta   90.00
_cell.angle_gamma   90.00
#
_symmetry.space_group_name_H-M   'P 1'
#
loop_
_entity.id
_entity.type
_entity.pdbx_description
1 polymer ?
#
loop_
_entity_poly.entity_id
_entity_poly.type
_entity_poly.pdbx_seq_one_letter_code
_entity_poly.pdbx_strand_id
1 'polypeptide(L)'
;MNIFRILWDDPDDPDGNVQHIAEHGLTLEDVEEVLSNPTSEGTSASTGRPCVWGYTLEGIYIIVVYEDIDQDTIRVVTAYEVPESRKRFNP
;
A
#
# COMPACT_ATOMS: atom_id res chain seq x y z
N MET A 1 -10.38 -0.45 -8.18
CA MET A 1 -9.61 -1.68 -8.10
C MET A 1 -10.45 -2.78 -7.51
N ASN A 2 -10.53 -3.93 -8.18
CA ASN A 2 -11.35 -5.05 -7.70
C ASN A 2 -10.46 -6.10 -7.06
N ILE A 3 -10.14 -5.87 -5.81
CA ILE A 3 -9.30 -6.80 -5.05
C ILE A 3 -10.19 -7.55 -4.09
N PHE A 4 -10.20 -8.87 -4.19
CA PHE A 4 -10.97 -9.72 -3.28
C PHE A 4 -10.09 -10.39 -2.24
N ARG A 5 -8.78 -10.45 -2.48
CA ARG A 5 -7.87 -11.11 -1.57
C ARG A 5 -6.52 -10.42 -1.54
N ILE A 6 -6.04 -10.17 -0.34
CA ILE A 6 -4.70 -9.63 -0.12
C ILE A 6 -3.92 -10.70 0.61
N LEU A 7 -2.78 -11.10 0.06
CA LEU A 7 -1.94 -12.11 0.69
C LEU A 7 -1.04 -11.46 1.71
N TRP A 8 -1.25 -11.82 2.95
CA TRP A 8 -0.41 -11.38 4.06
C TRP A 8 0.42 -12.56 4.53
N ASP A 9 1.70 -12.31 4.77
CA ASP A 9 2.59 -13.32 5.31
C ASP A 9 2.28 -13.55 6.79
N ASP A 10 2.89 -14.58 7.36
CA ASP A 10 2.75 -14.86 8.78
C ASP A 10 3.21 -13.63 9.57
N PRO A 11 2.43 -13.15 10.53
CA PRO A 11 2.83 -11.99 11.33
C PRO A 11 4.13 -12.18 12.09
N ASP A 12 4.54 -13.41 12.32
CA ASP A 12 5.78 -13.70 13.03
C ASP A 12 6.98 -13.81 12.09
N ASP A 13 6.78 -13.74 10.78
CA ASP A 13 7.86 -13.85 9.82
C ASP A 13 8.58 -12.50 9.71
N PRO A 14 9.86 -12.42 10.15
CA PRO A 14 10.57 -11.15 10.13
C PRO A 14 10.84 -10.62 8.72
N ASP A 15 10.77 -11.49 7.71
CA ASP A 15 10.95 -11.09 6.32
C ASP A 15 9.62 -10.92 5.59
N GLY A 16 8.51 -11.09 6.30
CA GLY A 16 7.19 -11.01 5.70
C GLY A 16 6.68 -9.59 5.60
N ASN A 17 5.63 -9.43 4.79
CA ASN A 17 5.08 -8.10 4.55
C ASN A 17 4.38 -7.50 5.76
N VAL A 18 3.85 -8.34 6.67
CA VAL A 18 3.21 -7.83 7.88
C VAL A 18 4.21 -7.05 8.73
N GLN A 19 5.38 -7.67 8.99
CA GLN A 19 6.39 -7.01 9.79
C GLN A 19 7.05 -5.86 9.02
N HIS A 20 7.16 -6.00 7.71
CA HIS A 20 7.76 -4.96 6.91
C HIS A 20 6.95 -3.66 6.98
N ILE A 21 5.63 -3.73 6.84
CA ILE A 21 4.83 -2.50 6.95
C ILE A 21 4.80 -1.99 8.39
N ALA A 22 4.89 -2.89 9.37
CA ALA A 22 4.93 -2.48 10.77
C ALA A 22 6.18 -1.66 11.08
N GLU A 23 7.29 -1.94 10.41
CA GLU A 23 8.50 -1.14 10.56
C GLU A 23 8.30 0.30 10.10
N HIS A 24 7.33 0.51 9.23
CA HIS A 24 6.96 1.83 8.77
C HIS A 24 5.78 2.41 9.56
N GLY A 25 5.40 1.75 10.64
CA GLY A 25 4.34 2.25 11.52
C GLY A 25 2.94 1.97 11.03
N LEU A 26 2.76 1.04 10.10
CA LEU A 26 1.46 0.77 9.49
C LEU A 26 0.92 -0.59 9.90
N THR A 27 -0.41 -0.70 9.88
CA THR A 27 -1.12 -1.94 10.18
C THR A 27 -1.77 -2.46 8.90
N LEU A 28 -2.26 -3.70 8.97
CA LEU A 28 -3.00 -4.29 7.87
C LEU A 28 -4.21 -3.43 7.51
N GLU A 29 -4.91 -2.94 8.53
CA GLU A 29 -6.10 -2.12 8.32
C GLU A 29 -5.77 -0.83 7.58
N ASP A 30 -4.64 -0.21 7.90
CA ASP A 30 -4.21 1.00 7.20
C ASP A 30 -4.07 0.72 5.71
N VAL A 31 -3.41 -0.35 5.37
CA VAL A 31 -3.14 -0.70 3.98
C VAL A 31 -4.42 -1.10 3.27
N GLU A 32 -5.27 -1.87 3.95
CA GLU A 32 -6.53 -2.31 3.36
C GLU A 32 -7.44 -1.13 3.08
N GLU A 33 -7.44 -0.12 3.95
CA GLU A 33 -8.24 1.07 3.71
C GLU A 33 -7.78 1.78 2.44
N VAL A 34 -6.47 1.93 2.25
CA VAL A 34 -5.95 2.61 1.07
C VAL A 34 -6.23 1.81 -0.20
N LEU A 35 -6.11 0.48 -0.12
CA LEU A 35 -6.42 -0.36 -1.28
C LEU A 35 -7.89 -0.29 -1.67
N SER A 36 -8.77 -0.09 -0.68
CA SER A 36 -10.21 0.02 -0.94
C SER A 36 -10.60 1.40 -1.47
N ASN A 37 -9.89 2.44 -1.05
CA ASN A 37 -10.23 3.82 -1.38
C ASN A 37 -9.01 4.63 -1.81
N PRO A 38 -8.34 4.23 -2.88
CA PRO A 38 -7.14 4.96 -3.31
C PRO A 38 -7.51 6.31 -3.90
N THR A 39 -6.63 7.29 -3.70
CA THR A 39 -6.79 8.60 -4.34
C THR A 39 -6.13 8.62 -5.71
N SER A 40 -5.13 7.77 -5.93
CA SER A 40 -4.48 7.65 -7.22
C SER A 40 -3.79 6.31 -7.34
N GLU A 41 -3.47 5.94 -8.57
CA GLU A 41 -2.81 4.68 -8.90
C GLU A 41 -1.68 4.95 -9.87
N GLY A 42 -0.68 4.10 -9.85
CA GLY A 42 0.44 4.27 -10.75
C GLY A 42 1.42 3.12 -10.65
N THR A 43 2.67 3.43 -10.99
CA THR A 43 3.75 2.46 -11.00
C THR A 43 4.89 3.00 -10.16
N SER A 44 5.44 2.14 -9.32
CA SER A 44 6.58 2.51 -8.49
C SER A 44 7.79 2.79 -9.36
N ALA A 45 8.40 3.96 -9.17
CA ALA A 45 9.54 4.36 -9.99
C ALA A 45 10.76 3.46 -9.76
N SER A 46 10.92 2.95 -8.55
CA SER A 46 12.11 2.18 -8.21
C SER A 46 12.00 0.71 -8.61
N THR A 47 10.81 0.15 -8.64
CA THR A 47 10.65 -1.29 -8.87
C THR A 47 9.82 -1.65 -10.09
N GLY A 48 9.08 -0.69 -10.64
CA GLY A 48 8.17 -0.96 -11.75
C GLY A 48 6.90 -1.69 -11.33
N ARG A 49 6.70 -1.93 -10.03
CA ARG A 49 5.50 -2.60 -9.55
C ARG A 49 4.33 -1.63 -9.49
N PRO A 50 3.12 -2.15 -9.62
CA PRO A 50 1.94 -1.31 -9.43
C PRO A 50 1.86 -0.79 -8.00
N CYS A 51 1.29 0.39 -7.85
CA CYS A 51 1.12 1.00 -6.54
C CYS A 51 -0.12 1.88 -6.53
N VAL A 52 -0.60 2.16 -5.31
CA VAL A 52 -1.69 3.09 -5.09
C VAL A 52 -1.30 4.04 -3.97
N TRP A 53 -1.90 5.21 -3.98
CA TRP A 53 -1.75 6.21 -2.90
C TRP A 53 -3.11 6.45 -2.28
N GLY A 54 -3.10 6.78 -1.02
CA GLY A 54 -4.35 7.13 -0.34
C GLY A 54 -4.11 7.44 1.12
N TYR A 55 -5.21 7.68 1.83
CA TYR A 55 -5.18 8.05 3.24
C TYR A 55 -5.63 6.88 4.09
N THR A 56 -4.89 6.65 5.17
CA THR A 56 -5.37 5.74 6.21
C THR A 56 -6.57 6.35 6.91
N LEU A 57 -7.22 5.57 7.76
CA LEU A 57 -8.36 6.10 8.53
C LEU A 57 -7.94 7.23 9.45
N GLU A 58 -6.68 7.30 9.81
CA GLU A 58 -6.16 8.39 10.64
C GLU A 58 -5.70 9.60 9.83
N GLY A 59 -5.86 9.54 8.52
CA GLY A 59 -5.52 10.67 7.67
C GLY A 59 -4.06 10.75 7.25
N ILE A 60 -3.32 9.65 7.39
CA ILE A 60 -1.92 9.60 6.99
C ILE A 60 -1.86 9.20 5.51
N TYR A 61 -1.12 9.95 4.72
CA TYR A 61 -1.00 9.68 3.28
C TYR A 61 0.13 8.68 3.05
N ILE A 62 -0.21 7.56 2.42
CA ILE A 62 0.74 6.48 2.20
C ILE A 62 0.72 6.00 0.75
N ILE A 63 1.80 5.33 0.36
CA ILE A 63 1.85 4.56 -0.87
C ILE A 63 1.81 3.07 -0.48
N VAL A 64 1.11 2.28 -1.28
CA VAL A 64 1.11 0.83 -1.13
C VAL A 64 1.63 0.25 -2.44
N VAL A 65 2.72 -0.49 -2.36
CA VAL A 65 3.32 -1.16 -3.52
C VAL A 65 2.96 -2.63 -3.43
N TYR A 66 2.47 -3.18 -4.51
CA TYR A 66 2.01 -4.57 -4.50
C TYR A 66 2.38 -5.27 -5.80
N GLU A 67 2.12 -6.57 -5.84
CA GLU A 67 2.26 -7.34 -7.06
C GLU A 67 0.98 -8.14 -7.27
N ASP A 68 0.60 -8.32 -8.54
CA ASP A 68 -0.57 -9.10 -8.90
C ASP A 68 -0.22 -10.57 -8.87
N ILE A 69 -1.02 -11.34 -8.12
CA ILE A 69 -0.85 -12.78 -8.06
C ILE A 69 -1.78 -13.44 -9.09
N ASP A 70 -3.05 -13.01 -9.09
CA ASP A 70 -4.00 -13.37 -10.11
C ASP A 70 -5.01 -12.25 -10.23
N GLN A 71 -6.10 -12.45 -10.99
CA GLN A 71 -7.01 -11.35 -11.27
C GLN A 71 -7.76 -10.83 -10.04
N ASP A 72 -7.80 -11.62 -8.96
CA ASP A 72 -8.52 -11.24 -7.76
C ASP A 72 -7.61 -11.05 -6.55
N THR A 73 -6.34 -11.38 -6.67
CA THR A 73 -5.43 -11.48 -5.53
C THR A 73 -4.19 -10.66 -5.77
N ILE A 74 -3.80 -9.90 -4.76
CA ILE A 74 -2.52 -9.18 -4.77
C ILE A 74 -1.73 -9.58 -3.54
N ARG A 75 -0.43 -9.36 -3.60
CA ARG A 75 0.45 -9.49 -2.46
C ARG A 75 1.09 -8.13 -2.21
N VAL A 76 0.91 -7.60 -1.01
CA VAL A 76 1.53 -6.33 -0.65
C VAL A 76 3.04 -6.54 -0.52
N VAL A 77 3.81 -5.70 -1.18
CA VAL A 77 5.27 -5.74 -1.09
C VAL A 77 5.75 -4.83 0.02
N THR A 78 5.26 -3.59 0.04
CA THR A 78 5.59 -2.64 1.08
C THR A 78 4.55 -1.52 1.10
N ALA A 79 4.55 -0.76 2.19
CA ALA A 79 3.74 0.44 2.30
C ALA A 79 4.42 1.38 3.27
N TYR A 80 4.37 2.69 3.00
CA TYR A 80 5.00 3.66 3.86
C TYR A 80 4.41 5.04 3.61
N GLU A 81 4.60 5.91 4.57
CA GLU A 81 4.11 7.29 4.48
C GLU A 81 4.92 8.08 3.45
N VAL A 82 4.23 8.91 2.68
CA VAL A 82 4.86 9.76 1.68
C VAL A 82 4.31 11.19 1.83
N PRO A 83 5.07 12.19 1.39
CA PRO A 83 4.57 13.56 1.43
C PRO A 83 3.42 13.72 0.46
N GLU A 84 2.36 14.36 0.90
CA GLU A 84 1.24 14.63 0.02
C GLU A 84 1.27 16.05 -0.54
N SER A 85 2.15 16.88 -0.03
CA SER A 85 2.16 18.30 -0.37
C SER A 85 2.38 18.57 -1.85
N ARG A 86 3.11 17.67 -2.54
CA ARG A 86 3.42 17.97 -3.92
C ARG A 86 2.22 17.91 -4.84
N LYS A 87 1.23 17.15 -4.50
CA LYS A 87 0.08 17.03 -5.39
C LYS A 87 -0.76 18.29 -5.35
N ARG A 88 -0.51 19.19 -4.45
CA ARG A 88 -1.27 20.40 -4.35
C ARG A 88 -0.61 21.61 -4.93
N PHE A 89 0.50 21.42 -5.58
CA PHE A 89 1.22 22.53 -6.16
C PHE A 89 0.77 22.89 -7.52
N ASN A 90 -0.33 22.38 -7.94
CA ASN A 90 -0.84 22.70 -9.25
C ASN A 90 -2.18 23.35 -9.09
N PRO A 91 -2.21 24.52 -8.57
CA PRO A 91 -3.46 25.24 -8.42
C PRO A 91 -3.98 25.71 -9.75
#